data_e24083adad535c8298175eee1f0c936d
#
_entry.id   e24083adad535c8298175eee1f0c936d
#
_cell.length_a   1.000
_cell.length_b   1.000
_cell.length_c   1.000
_cell.angle_alpha   90.00
_cell.angle_beta   90.00
_cell.angle_gamma   90.00
#
_symmetry.space_group_name_H-M   'P 1'
#
loop_
_entity.id
_entity.type
_entity.pdbx_description
1 polymer ?
#
loop_
_entity_poly.entity_id
_entity_poly.type
_entity_poly.pdbx_seq_one_letter_code
_entity_poly.pdbx_strand_id
1 'polypeptide(L)'
;CYSYKAGIVTDGLGIVRHISFFDQSFRTKHPEVITAKSDNPDKDKEIGDSVSLKPVLSDFFSTHRNFSYTTFLGDSAFDSYENYSMLKNDFRFSRACIPLNQRNSKTSNGTFNQYGNPVCPLDGTQFTCLGKSGGKNRSLRIKWVCPKSVPRGTKRICVCETPCTKSSYGKCTYTYPDKNFRDCPGISRNTEHWNNLYKHRVLVERTINIFKDAFGLDDLRTSNTSTIKADLFLAGCTQLIGVILAKAINQTKLYKSIRKLVSAVA
;
A
#
# COMPACT_ATOMS: atom_id res chain seq x y z
N CYS A 1 26.37 -5.10 12.98
CA CYS A 1 26.19 -4.14 11.86
C CYS A 1 25.32 -2.98 12.32
N TYR A 2 25.82 -1.76 12.22
CA TYR A 2 24.98 -0.56 12.38
C TYR A 2 24.21 -0.36 11.08
N SER A 3 22.89 -0.34 11.14
CA SER A 3 22.03 -0.01 10.01
C SER A 3 21.21 1.24 10.31
N TYR A 4 21.16 2.15 9.37
CA TYR A 4 20.30 3.33 9.45
C TYR A 4 18.98 3.02 8.75
N LYS A 5 17.88 3.56 9.29
CA LYS A 5 16.55 3.35 8.75
C LYS A 5 15.96 4.67 8.25
N ALA A 6 15.26 4.60 7.13
CA ALA A 6 14.53 5.74 6.56
C ALA A 6 13.22 5.27 5.95
N GLY A 7 12.21 6.15 5.97
CA GLY A 7 10.97 6.00 5.22
C GLY A 7 11.08 6.74 3.88
N ILE A 8 10.80 6.06 2.78
CA ILE A 8 10.80 6.64 1.44
C ILE A 8 9.41 6.57 0.85
N VAL A 9 8.87 7.72 0.46
CA VAL A 9 7.58 7.83 -0.24
C VAL A 9 7.87 8.10 -1.71
N THR A 10 7.34 7.27 -2.59
CA THR A 10 7.40 7.46 -4.05
C THR A 10 5.99 7.60 -4.63
N ASP A 11 5.90 8.20 -5.80
CA ASP A 11 4.66 8.14 -6.59
C ASP A 11 4.55 6.83 -7.39
N GLY A 12 3.47 6.70 -8.17
CA GLY A 12 3.21 5.54 -9.02
C GLY A 12 4.20 5.34 -10.17
N LEU A 13 5.19 6.22 -10.34
CA LEU A 13 6.28 6.09 -11.31
C LEU A 13 7.61 5.71 -10.63
N GLY A 14 7.64 5.64 -9.30
CA GLY A 14 8.84 5.39 -8.51
C GLY A 14 9.72 6.65 -8.33
N ILE A 15 9.16 7.83 -8.56
CA ILE A 15 9.86 9.09 -8.32
C ILE A 15 9.72 9.42 -6.83
N VAL A 16 10.85 9.67 -6.16
CA VAL A 16 10.86 10.03 -4.75
C VAL A 16 10.10 11.34 -4.52
N ARG A 17 9.23 11.34 -3.52
CA ARG A 17 8.44 12.51 -3.13
C ARG A 17 8.74 12.96 -1.71
N HIS A 18 9.17 12.03 -0.86
CA HIS A 18 9.53 12.36 0.51
C HIS A 18 10.52 11.32 1.05
N ILE A 19 11.40 11.79 1.93
CA ILE A 19 12.35 10.96 2.68
C ILE A 19 12.27 11.39 4.14
N SER A 20 11.96 10.45 5.03
CA SER A 20 12.06 10.61 6.48
C SER A 20 13.25 9.79 6.97
N PHE A 21 14.30 10.44 7.42
CA PHE A 21 15.44 9.77 8.02
C PHE A 21 15.19 9.61 9.53
N PHE A 22 15.26 8.40 10.06
CA PHE A 22 14.85 8.09 11.44
C PHE A 22 15.97 8.36 12.44
N ASP A 23 16.47 9.61 12.43
CA ASP A 23 17.45 10.11 13.39
C ASP A 23 16.80 10.61 14.71
N GLN A 24 17.61 11.16 15.58
CA GLN A 24 17.15 11.70 16.85
C GLN A 24 16.12 12.84 16.68
N SER A 25 16.27 13.65 15.64
CA SER A 25 15.34 14.74 15.33
C SER A 25 13.95 14.20 14.96
N PHE A 26 13.90 13.14 14.12
CA PHE A 26 12.65 12.46 13.79
C PHE A 26 11.99 11.83 15.02
N ARG A 27 12.78 11.18 15.89
CA ARG A 27 12.28 10.56 17.13
C ARG A 27 11.75 11.59 18.12
N THR A 28 12.42 12.74 18.23
CA THR A 28 11.96 13.84 19.10
C THR A 28 10.64 14.42 18.59
N LYS A 29 10.47 14.51 17.27
CA LYS A 29 9.24 14.99 16.64
C LYS A 29 8.10 13.97 16.73
N HIS A 30 8.42 12.68 16.71
CA HIS A 30 7.48 11.57 16.68
C HIS A 30 7.77 10.54 17.78
N PRO A 31 7.57 10.89 19.06
CA PRO A 31 7.87 9.99 20.19
C PRO A 31 7.05 8.70 20.18
N GLU A 32 5.90 8.69 19.50
CA GLU A 32 5.00 7.53 19.35
C GLU A 32 5.61 6.37 18.58
N VAL A 33 6.70 6.59 17.83
CA VAL A 33 7.35 5.52 17.03
C VAL A 33 8.38 4.73 17.85
N ILE A 34 8.73 5.18 19.05
CA ILE A 34 9.69 4.52 19.91
C ILE A 34 8.97 3.38 20.63
N THR A 35 9.30 2.15 20.26
CA THR A 35 8.85 0.97 21.01
C THR A 35 9.81 0.69 22.17
N ALA A 36 9.26 0.34 23.33
CA ALA A 36 10.07 -0.13 24.45
C ALA A 36 10.94 -1.32 24.01
N LYS A 37 12.21 -1.33 24.40
CA LYS A 37 13.10 -2.46 24.14
C LYS A 37 12.52 -3.71 24.81
N SER A 38 12.57 -4.83 24.11
CA SER A 38 12.21 -6.13 24.65
C SER A 38 13.46 -6.99 24.77
N ASP A 39 13.42 -8.02 25.61
CA ASP A 39 14.52 -8.98 25.74
C ASP A 39 14.73 -9.86 24.48
N ASN A 40 13.96 -9.61 23.42
CA ASN A 40 14.03 -10.34 22.16
C ASN A 40 14.60 -9.43 21.06
N PRO A 41 15.84 -9.67 20.58
CA PRO A 41 16.51 -8.88 19.54
C PRO A 41 15.69 -8.75 18.24
N ASP A 42 14.88 -9.74 17.90
CA ASP A 42 14.01 -9.71 16.69
C ASP A 42 12.80 -8.75 16.88
N LYS A 43 12.47 -8.42 18.10
CA LYS A 43 11.42 -7.45 18.43
C LYS A 43 11.97 -6.04 18.65
N ASP A 44 13.27 -5.90 18.87
CA ASP A 44 13.95 -4.63 19.17
C ASP A 44 14.23 -3.79 17.92
N LYS A 45 13.40 -3.90 16.90
CA LYS A 45 13.39 -2.93 15.81
C LYS A 45 12.95 -1.60 16.40
N GLU A 46 13.92 -0.73 16.61
CA GLU A 46 13.78 0.57 17.27
C GLU A 46 12.65 1.45 16.67
N ILE A 47 12.29 1.24 15.39
CA ILE A 47 11.10 1.80 14.77
C ILE A 47 10.49 0.74 13.84
N GLY A 48 9.32 0.24 14.19
CA GLY A 48 8.56 -0.71 13.37
C GLY A 48 8.03 -0.07 12.08
N ASP A 49 7.99 -0.82 10.98
CA ASP A 49 7.52 -0.31 9.68
C ASP A 49 6.07 0.16 9.76
N SER A 50 5.21 -0.64 10.39
CA SER A 50 3.79 -0.32 10.57
C SER A 50 3.57 0.97 11.37
N VAL A 51 4.35 1.18 12.43
CA VAL A 51 4.23 2.34 13.33
C VAL A 51 4.78 3.61 12.67
N SER A 52 5.82 3.49 11.84
CA SER A 52 6.43 4.64 11.14
C SER A 52 5.56 5.23 10.04
N LEU A 53 4.55 4.50 9.56
CA LEU A 53 3.75 4.92 8.42
C LEU A 53 3.01 6.25 8.68
N LYS A 54 2.36 6.39 9.82
CA LYS A 54 1.60 7.61 10.17
C LYS A 54 2.48 8.85 10.21
N PRO A 55 3.60 8.89 10.96
CA PRO A 55 4.47 10.05 10.99
C PRO A 55 5.09 10.38 9.63
N VAL A 56 5.52 9.37 8.86
CA VAL A 56 6.06 9.59 7.51
C VAL A 56 5.04 10.22 6.58
N LEU A 57 3.80 9.74 6.56
CA LEU A 57 2.73 10.33 5.74
C LEU A 57 2.31 11.70 6.26
N SER A 58 2.30 11.93 7.57
CA SER A 58 2.01 13.24 8.17
C SER A 58 3.05 14.27 7.75
N ASP A 59 4.33 13.94 7.80
CA ASP A 59 5.41 14.79 7.34
C ASP A 59 5.33 15.06 5.85
N PHE A 60 5.05 14.03 5.06
CA PHE A 60 4.87 14.17 3.63
C PHE A 60 3.73 15.15 3.28
N PHE A 61 2.53 14.94 3.77
CA PHE A 61 1.37 15.78 3.43
C PHE A 61 1.44 17.18 4.04
N SER A 62 2.10 17.36 5.20
CA SER A 62 2.33 18.69 5.77
C SER A 62 3.29 19.53 4.92
N THR A 63 4.31 18.89 4.36
CA THR A 63 5.32 19.54 3.50
C THR A 63 4.77 19.76 2.08
N HIS A 64 3.99 18.82 1.56
CA HIS A 64 3.56 18.79 0.16
C HIS A 64 2.03 18.91 0.03
N ARG A 65 1.47 20.02 0.47
CA ARG A 65 0.02 20.27 0.54
C ARG A 65 -0.72 20.19 -0.81
N ASN A 66 0.00 20.37 -1.92
CA ASN A 66 -0.57 20.33 -3.28
C ASN A 66 -0.67 18.91 -3.86
N PHE A 67 -0.11 17.91 -3.20
CA PHE A 67 -0.23 16.53 -3.67
C PHE A 67 -1.51 15.88 -3.14
N SER A 68 -2.21 15.22 -4.04
CA SER A 68 -3.40 14.43 -3.74
C SER A 68 -3.28 13.07 -4.39
N TYR A 69 -3.32 12.02 -3.59
CA TYR A 69 -3.23 10.64 -4.04
C TYR A 69 -4.48 9.87 -3.63
N THR A 70 -4.99 9.05 -4.53
CA THR A 70 -6.20 8.26 -4.30
C THR A 70 -5.91 6.83 -3.85
N THR A 71 -4.71 6.33 -4.13
CA THR A 71 -4.34 4.93 -3.88
C THR A 71 -3.03 4.85 -3.11
N PHE A 72 -3.05 4.15 -1.99
CA PHE A 72 -1.87 3.76 -1.24
C PHE A 72 -1.42 2.36 -1.65
N LEU A 73 -0.11 2.16 -1.83
CA LEU A 73 0.49 0.85 -2.08
C LEU A 73 1.49 0.56 -0.95
N GLY A 74 1.34 -0.58 -0.30
CA GLY A 74 2.25 -1.04 0.75
C GLY A 74 2.38 -2.55 0.78
N ASP A 75 3.37 -3.05 1.50
CA ASP A 75 3.50 -4.49 1.74
C ASP A 75 2.64 -4.95 2.93
N SER A 76 2.67 -6.24 3.21
CA SER A 76 1.89 -6.83 4.30
C SER A 76 2.34 -6.41 5.71
N ALA A 77 3.50 -5.75 5.86
CA ALA A 77 3.95 -5.19 7.14
C ALA A 77 3.04 -4.03 7.59
N PHE A 78 2.38 -3.37 6.65
CA PHE A 78 1.43 -2.28 6.92
C PHE A 78 0.00 -2.77 7.18
N ASP A 79 -0.28 -4.08 7.17
CA ASP A 79 -1.62 -4.64 7.38
C ASP A 79 -2.01 -4.58 8.86
N SER A 80 -2.53 -3.45 9.30
CA SER A 80 -3.17 -3.27 10.62
C SER A 80 -4.44 -2.44 10.50
N TYR A 81 -5.39 -2.65 11.43
CA TYR A 81 -6.65 -1.87 11.44
C TYR A 81 -6.38 -0.37 11.61
N GLU A 82 -5.38 -0.01 12.41
CA GLU A 82 -4.98 1.37 12.68
C GLU A 82 -4.50 2.04 11.37
N ASN A 83 -3.61 1.37 10.62
CA ASN A 83 -3.11 1.88 9.36
C ASN A 83 -4.23 2.08 8.33
N TYR A 84 -5.14 1.13 8.20
CA TYR A 84 -6.29 1.30 7.28
C TYR A 84 -7.22 2.44 7.71
N SER A 85 -7.48 2.57 9.01
CA SER A 85 -8.29 3.66 9.56
C SER A 85 -7.65 5.02 9.27
N MET A 86 -6.37 5.15 9.54
CA MET A 86 -5.57 6.34 9.27
C MET A 86 -5.52 6.68 7.77
N LEU A 87 -5.22 5.71 6.90
CA LEU A 87 -5.20 5.93 5.45
C LEU A 87 -6.53 6.47 4.94
N LYS A 88 -7.64 5.95 5.46
CA LYS A 88 -8.99 6.38 5.06
C LYS A 88 -9.38 7.73 5.64
N ASN A 89 -9.22 7.90 6.94
CA ASN A 89 -9.82 9.00 7.69
C ASN A 89 -8.91 10.23 7.75
N ASP A 90 -7.60 10.03 7.99
CA ASP A 90 -6.64 11.11 8.15
C ASP A 90 -6.10 11.56 6.78
N PHE A 91 -5.73 10.62 5.91
CA PHE A 91 -5.12 10.93 4.60
C PHE A 91 -6.07 10.79 3.40
N ARG A 92 -7.32 10.37 3.62
CA ARG A 92 -8.40 10.32 2.62
C ARG A 92 -8.09 9.47 1.38
N PHE A 93 -7.27 8.43 1.52
CA PHE A 93 -7.09 7.47 0.44
C PHE A 93 -8.41 6.74 0.16
N SER A 94 -8.78 6.66 -1.11
CA SER A 94 -9.97 5.92 -1.54
C SER A 94 -9.69 4.43 -1.75
N ARG A 95 -8.41 4.05 -1.86
CA ARG A 95 -7.95 2.67 -2.05
C ARG A 95 -6.66 2.42 -1.27
N ALA A 96 -6.53 1.20 -0.72
CA ALA A 96 -5.30 0.73 -0.09
C ALA A 96 -4.96 -0.66 -0.63
N CYS A 97 -3.91 -0.75 -1.46
CA CYS A 97 -3.41 -2.03 -1.98
C CYS A 97 -2.33 -2.55 -1.02
N ILE A 98 -2.76 -3.20 0.05
CA ILE A 98 -1.92 -3.86 1.04
C ILE A 98 -2.37 -5.33 1.11
N PRO A 99 -1.48 -6.33 0.90
CA PRO A 99 -1.79 -7.74 1.12
C PRO A 99 -2.14 -7.99 2.58
N LEU A 100 -3.07 -8.89 2.83
CA LEU A 100 -3.34 -9.31 4.20
C LEU A 100 -2.16 -10.10 4.77
N ASN A 101 -1.79 -9.75 5.99
CA ASN A 101 -0.82 -10.53 6.74
C ASN A 101 -1.54 -11.71 7.40
N GLN A 102 -1.19 -12.92 7.01
CA GLN A 102 -1.82 -14.15 7.53
C GLN A 102 -1.65 -14.31 9.05
N ARG A 103 -0.57 -13.75 9.62
CA ARG A 103 -0.34 -13.75 11.09
C ARG A 103 -1.39 -12.92 11.85
N ASN A 104 -1.99 -11.93 11.20
CA ASN A 104 -3.02 -11.05 11.76
C ASN A 104 -4.43 -11.48 11.37
N SER A 105 -4.59 -12.51 10.53
CA SER A 105 -5.90 -13.05 10.18
C SER A 105 -6.41 -13.90 11.34
N LYS A 106 -7.32 -13.34 12.13
CA LYS A 106 -8.25 -14.21 12.89
C LYS A 106 -8.95 -15.08 11.86
N THR A 107 -8.84 -16.38 12.01
CA THR A 107 -9.48 -17.40 11.17
C THR A 107 -10.87 -16.93 10.80
N SER A 108 -11.11 -16.66 9.53
CA SER A 108 -12.41 -16.23 9.05
C SER A 108 -13.40 -17.35 9.39
N ASN A 109 -14.54 -17.01 9.99
CA ASN A 109 -15.63 -17.95 10.32
C ASN A 109 -16.30 -18.52 9.04
N GLY A 110 -15.52 -18.95 8.03
CA GLY A 110 -16.01 -19.52 6.79
C GLY A 110 -16.77 -18.56 5.85
N THR A 111 -16.79 -17.25 6.15
CA THR A 111 -17.52 -16.25 5.33
C THR A 111 -16.63 -15.42 4.43
N PHE A 112 -15.32 -15.42 4.68
CA PHE A 112 -14.32 -14.70 3.89
C PHE A 112 -13.11 -15.60 3.61
N ASN A 113 -12.46 -15.42 2.46
CA ASN A 113 -11.23 -16.11 2.14
C ASN A 113 -10.00 -15.36 2.66
N GLN A 114 -8.81 -15.92 2.42
CA GLN A 114 -7.51 -15.34 2.81
C GLN A 114 -7.22 -13.94 2.20
N TYR A 115 -7.97 -13.52 1.20
CA TYR A 115 -7.88 -12.21 0.57
C TYR A 115 -8.90 -11.20 1.14
N GLY A 116 -9.73 -11.62 2.09
CA GLY A 116 -10.82 -10.82 2.64
C GLY A 116 -12.02 -10.69 1.70
N ASN A 117 -12.15 -11.56 0.70
CA ASN A 117 -13.29 -11.58 -0.18
C ASN A 117 -14.36 -12.54 0.35
N PRO A 118 -15.66 -12.19 0.29
CA PRO A 118 -16.74 -13.08 0.72
C PRO A 118 -16.76 -14.38 -0.08
N VAL A 119 -17.08 -15.49 0.61
CA VAL A 119 -17.15 -16.84 0.02
C VAL A 119 -18.45 -17.53 0.37
N CYS A 120 -18.78 -18.54 -0.40
CA CYS A 120 -19.90 -19.44 -0.10
C CYS A 120 -19.60 -20.23 1.19
N PRO A 121 -20.51 -20.24 2.16
CA PRO A 121 -20.30 -20.95 3.42
C PRO A 121 -20.29 -22.49 3.28
N LEU A 122 -20.76 -23.04 2.16
CA LEU A 122 -20.81 -24.49 1.94
C LEU A 122 -19.56 -25.02 1.24
N ASP A 123 -19.09 -24.34 0.18
CA ASP A 123 -18.01 -24.84 -0.67
C ASP A 123 -16.80 -23.90 -0.77
N GLY A 124 -16.80 -22.77 -0.06
CA GLY A 124 -15.71 -21.82 -0.08
C GLY A 124 -15.53 -21.04 -1.39
N THR A 125 -16.43 -21.20 -2.36
CA THR A 125 -16.34 -20.49 -3.66
C THR A 125 -16.42 -18.99 -3.44
N GLN A 126 -15.44 -18.23 -3.95
CA GLN A 126 -15.39 -16.77 -3.83
C GLN A 126 -16.57 -16.13 -4.57
N PHE A 127 -17.20 -15.13 -3.94
CA PHE A 127 -18.27 -14.37 -4.56
C PHE A 127 -17.73 -13.38 -5.59
N THR A 128 -18.55 -13.11 -6.61
CA THR A 128 -18.25 -12.11 -7.65
C THR A 128 -18.63 -10.73 -7.15
N CYS A 129 -17.70 -9.79 -7.25
CA CYS A 129 -17.91 -8.38 -6.93
C CYS A 129 -18.74 -7.72 -8.04
N LEU A 130 -19.92 -7.21 -7.72
CA LEU A 130 -20.75 -6.42 -8.65
C LEU A 130 -20.51 -4.89 -8.51
N GLY A 131 -19.57 -4.49 -7.66
CA GLY A 131 -19.21 -3.09 -7.48
C GLY A 131 -20.09 -2.35 -6.48
N LYS A 132 -20.08 -1.02 -6.57
CA LYS A 132 -20.78 -0.14 -5.65
C LYS A 132 -22.29 -0.31 -5.75
N SER A 133 -22.95 -0.41 -4.60
CA SER A 133 -24.41 -0.49 -4.47
C SER A 133 -24.86 0.44 -3.37
N GLY A 134 -25.79 1.31 -3.66
CA GLY A 134 -26.30 2.26 -2.68
C GLY A 134 -27.35 3.18 -3.33
N GLY A 135 -28.11 3.89 -2.53
CA GLY A 135 -29.05 4.94 -2.93
C GLY A 135 -28.76 6.22 -2.14
N LYS A 136 -29.47 7.28 -2.46
CA LYS A 136 -29.27 8.66 -1.98
C LYS A 136 -29.10 8.81 -0.44
N ASN A 137 -29.60 7.84 0.36
CA ASN A 137 -29.57 7.89 1.84
C ASN A 137 -28.97 6.61 2.47
N ARG A 138 -28.07 5.90 1.78
CA ARG A 138 -27.45 4.68 2.29
C ARG A 138 -25.94 4.80 2.27
N SER A 139 -25.26 4.30 3.31
CA SER A 139 -23.81 4.22 3.35
C SER A 139 -23.26 3.43 2.15
N LEU A 140 -22.07 3.83 1.68
CA LEU A 140 -21.37 3.13 0.62
C LEU A 140 -21.20 1.67 0.97
N ARG A 141 -21.62 0.78 0.06
CA ARG A 141 -21.46 -0.67 0.17
C ARG A 141 -21.08 -1.28 -1.15
N ILE A 142 -20.33 -2.38 -1.09
CA ILE A 142 -19.99 -3.19 -2.25
C ILE A 142 -20.87 -4.43 -2.25
N LYS A 143 -21.51 -4.70 -3.36
CA LYS A 143 -22.37 -5.89 -3.53
C LYS A 143 -21.54 -7.05 -4.07
N TRP A 144 -21.70 -8.19 -3.42
CA TRP A 144 -21.11 -9.46 -3.80
C TRP A 144 -22.21 -10.49 -4.03
N VAL A 145 -22.06 -11.31 -5.06
CA VAL A 145 -23.02 -12.37 -5.38
C VAL A 145 -22.32 -13.70 -5.60
N CYS A 146 -22.97 -14.77 -5.24
CA CYS A 146 -22.50 -16.12 -5.54
C CYS A 146 -22.31 -16.27 -7.06
N PRO A 147 -21.19 -16.81 -7.57
CA PRO A 147 -20.98 -17.02 -9.00
C PRO A 147 -22.01 -17.99 -9.62
N LYS A 148 -22.56 -18.90 -8.82
CA LYS A 148 -23.66 -19.78 -9.23
C LYS A 148 -25.03 -19.07 -9.33
N SER A 149 -25.10 -17.76 -9.04
CA SER A 149 -26.21 -16.88 -9.34
C SER A 149 -26.02 -16.27 -10.70
N VAL A 150 -26.61 -16.83 -11.73
CA VAL A 150 -26.44 -16.40 -13.13
C VAL A 150 -27.51 -15.40 -13.57
N PRO A 151 -27.19 -14.45 -14.46
CA PRO A 151 -28.19 -13.56 -15.05
C PRO A 151 -29.18 -14.35 -15.91
N ARG A 152 -30.48 -14.01 -15.80
CA ARG A 152 -31.52 -14.54 -16.68
C ARG A 152 -32.53 -13.41 -16.96
N GLY A 153 -32.38 -12.78 -18.12
CA GLY A 153 -33.08 -11.54 -18.42
C GLY A 153 -32.75 -10.44 -17.42
N THR A 154 -33.77 -9.82 -16.85
CA THR A 154 -33.63 -8.75 -15.84
C THR A 154 -33.35 -9.25 -14.42
N LYS A 155 -33.41 -10.55 -14.19
CA LYS A 155 -33.23 -11.19 -12.87
C LYS A 155 -31.99 -12.07 -12.86
N ARG A 156 -31.61 -12.51 -11.68
CA ARG A 156 -30.60 -13.56 -11.49
C ARG A 156 -31.26 -14.75 -10.86
N ILE A 157 -30.78 -15.94 -11.19
CA ILE A 157 -31.32 -17.22 -10.68
C ILE A 157 -30.16 -18.07 -10.18
N CYS A 158 -30.31 -18.66 -9.00
CA CYS A 158 -29.37 -19.62 -8.46
C CYS A 158 -29.46 -20.94 -9.21
N VAL A 159 -28.38 -21.41 -9.80
CA VAL A 159 -28.27 -22.70 -10.49
C VAL A 159 -27.49 -23.73 -9.67
N CYS A 160 -27.36 -23.51 -8.36
CA CYS A 160 -26.65 -24.41 -7.46
C CYS A 160 -27.51 -25.65 -7.14
N GLU A 161 -26.95 -26.84 -7.25
CA GLU A 161 -27.61 -28.08 -6.89
C GLU A 161 -27.92 -28.14 -5.39
N THR A 162 -27.01 -27.62 -4.56
CA THR A 162 -27.17 -27.53 -3.10
C THR A 162 -27.16 -26.06 -2.68
N PRO A 163 -28.27 -25.33 -2.79
CA PRO A 163 -28.30 -23.91 -2.53
C PRO A 163 -28.11 -23.61 -1.04
N CYS A 164 -27.18 -22.68 -0.72
CA CYS A 164 -26.90 -22.18 0.65
C CYS A 164 -27.93 -21.15 1.15
N THR A 165 -28.99 -20.90 0.38
CA THR A 165 -30.04 -19.92 0.69
C THR A 165 -31.37 -20.36 0.07
N LYS A 166 -32.48 -19.98 0.71
CA LYS A 166 -33.82 -20.18 0.18
C LYS A 166 -34.21 -19.19 -0.93
N SER A 167 -33.38 -18.17 -1.18
CA SER A 167 -33.66 -17.18 -2.21
C SER A 167 -33.38 -17.74 -3.60
N SER A 168 -34.34 -17.61 -4.51
CA SER A 168 -34.17 -17.96 -5.92
C SER A 168 -33.08 -17.13 -6.64
N TYR A 169 -32.81 -15.95 -6.13
CA TYR A 169 -31.70 -15.11 -6.60
C TYR A 169 -30.31 -15.70 -6.28
N GLY A 170 -30.20 -16.54 -5.25
CA GLY A 170 -28.95 -17.03 -4.68
C GLY A 170 -28.42 -16.14 -3.56
N LYS A 171 -27.27 -16.53 -2.98
CA LYS A 171 -26.64 -15.81 -1.87
C LYS A 171 -25.99 -14.53 -2.37
N CYS A 172 -26.31 -13.43 -1.71
CA CYS A 172 -25.59 -12.18 -1.87
C CYS A 172 -25.19 -11.62 -0.50
N THR A 173 -24.11 -10.86 -0.46
CA THR A 173 -23.63 -10.17 0.74
C THR A 173 -23.12 -8.78 0.39
N TYR A 174 -22.89 -7.97 1.41
CA TYR A 174 -22.39 -6.62 1.25
C TYR A 174 -21.20 -6.40 2.17
N THR A 175 -20.19 -5.71 1.66
CA THR A 175 -19.09 -5.17 2.46
C THR A 175 -19.18 -3.66 2.51
N TYR A 176 -18.73 -3.05 3.60
CA TYR A 176 -18.92 -1.64 3.89
C TYR A 176 -17.56 -0.95 4.09
N PRO A 177 -16.99 -0.29 3.05
CA PRO A 177 -15.69 0.38 3.14
C PRO A 177 -15.61 1.40 4.27
N ASP A 178 -16.73 2.07 4.57
CA ASP A 178 -16.77 3.10 5.62
C ASP A 178 -16.77 2.51 7.03
N LYS A 179 -17.16 1.24 7.19
CA LYS A 179 -17.16 0.54 8.48
C LYS A 179 -15.84 -0.19 8.74
N ASN A 180 -15.27 -0.78 7.70
CA ASN A 180 -14.04 -1.56 7.81
C ASN A 180 -13.24 -1.45 6.50
N PHE A 181 -12.30 -0.50 6.47
CA PHE A 181 -11.47 -0.27 5.29
C PHE A 181 -10.41 -1.36 5.09
N ARG A 182 -10.03 -2.10 6.15
CA ARG A 182 -9.14 -3.26 6.03
C ARG A 182 -9.78 -4.40 5.23
N ASP A 183 -11.02 -4.73 5.52
CA ASP A 183 -11.75 -5.81 4.82
C ASP A 183 -12.21 -5.34 3.43
N CYS A 184 -12.46 -4.05 3.26
CA CYS A 184 -12.94 -3.46 2.03
C CYS A 184 -12.14 -2.21 1.63
N PRO A 185 -10.88 -2.37 1.19
CA PRO A 185 -9.93 -1.26 1.00
C PRO A 185 -10.17 -0.45 -0.28
N GLY A 186 -11.40 -0.31 -0.73
CA GLY A 186 -11.78 0.40 -1.96
C GLY A 186 -11.45 -0.33 -3.26
N ILE A 187 -10.77 -1.46 -3.18
CA ILE A 187 -10.43 -2.36 -4.28
C ILE A 187 -10.39 -3.79 -3.75
N SER A 188 -10.98 -4.72 -4.47
CA SER A 188 -11.01 -6.13 -4.05
C SER A 188 -9.67 -6.79 -4.31
N ARG A 189 -9.07 -7.37 -3.28
CA ARG A 189 -7.83 -8.13 -3.40
C ARG A 189 -8.02 -9.34 -4.31
N ASN A 190 -6.92 -9.81 -4.91
CA ASN A 190 -6.91 -10.95 -5.85
C ASN A 190 -7.82 -10.75 -7.08
N THR A 191 -8.03 -9.51 -7.50
CA THR A 191 -8.62 -9.18 -8.79
C THR A 191 -7.52 -8.73 -9.75
N GLU A 192 -7.75 -8.85 -11.05
CA GLU A 192 -6.80 -8.38 -12.06
C GLU A 192 -6.46 -6.90 -11.87
N HIS A 193 -7.47 -6.08 -11.57
CA HIS A 193 -7.28 -4.65 -11.30
C HIS A 193 -6.38 -4.41 -10.07
N TRP A 194 -6.60 -5.14 -8.96
CA TRP A 194 -5.74 -5.06 -7.78
C TRP A 194 -4.31 -5.50 -8.10
N ASN A 195 -4.15 -6.63 -8.80
CA ASN A 195 -2.84 -7.14 -9.17
C ASN A 195 -2.06 -6.16 -10.07
N ASN A 196 -2.74 -5.52 -11.02
CA ASN A 196 -2.13 -4.53 -11.89
C ASN A 196 -1.67 -3.28 -11.13
N LEU A 197 -2.45 -2.79 -10.17
CA LEU A 197 -2.03 -1.69 -9.30
C LEU A 197 -0.90 -2.11 -8.35
N TYR A 198 -1.00 -3.28 -7.73
CA TYR A 198 -0.01 -3.74 -6.76
C TYR A 198 1.38 -3.98 -7.36
N LYS A 199 1.48 -4.31 -8.65
CA LYS A 199 2.76 -4.40 -9.37
C LYS A 199 3.59 -3.12 -9.28
N HIS A 200 2.95 -1.96 -9.15
CA HIS A 200 3.66 -0.68 -9.00
C HIS A 200 4.43 -0.56 -7.67
N ARG A 201 4.14 -1.40 -6.67
CA ARG A 201 4.92 -1.44 -5.41
C ARG A 201 6.41 -1.70 -5.66
N VAL A 202 6.74 -2.50 -6.66
CA VAL A 202 8.14 -2.78 -7.04
C VAL A 202 8.92 -1.51 -7.38
N LEU A 203 8.24 -0.42 -7.74
CA LEU A 203 8.91 0.83 -8.13
C LEU A 203 9.61 1.51 -6.95
N VAL A 204 9.09 1.42 -5.73
CA VAL A 204 9.79 1.95 -4.55
C VAL A 204 11.05 1.12 -4.25
N GLU A 205 10.99 -0.21 -4.42
CA GLU A 205 12.16 -1.07 -4.25
C GLU A 205 13.24 -0.75 -5.29
N ARG A 206 12.84 -0.50 -6.54
CA ARG A 206 13.78 -0.05 -7.59
C ARG A 206 14.42 1.29 -7.25
N THR A 207 13.66 2.22 -6.69
CA THR A 207 14.21 3.51 -6.24
C THR A 207 15.24 3.30 -5.13
N ILE A 208 14.94 2.46 -4.15
CA ILE A 208 15.87 2.11 -3.08
C ILE A 208 17.13 1.44 -3.65
N ASN A 209 17.00 0.53 -4.61
CA ASN A 209 18.14 -0.11 -5.27
C ASN A 209 18.98 0.89 -6.07
N ILE A 210 18.38 1.86 -6.76
CA ILE A 210 19.12 2.94 -7.42
C ILE A 210 19.93 3.74 -6.39
N PHE A 211 19.35 4.05 -5.24
CA PHE A 211 20.05 4.78 -4.18
C PHE A 211 21.23 3.96 -3.63
N LYS A 212 21.06 2.67 -3.45
CA LYS A 212 22.11 1.76 -2.99
C LYS A 212 23.20 1.57 -4.05
N ASP A 213 22.84 1.08 -5.23
CA ASP A 213 23.79 0.62 -6.24
C ASP A 213 24.42 1.77 -7.05
N ALA A 214 23.60 2.79 -7.44
CA ALA A 214 24.08 3.85 -8.31
C ALA A 214 24.65 5.04 -7.54
N PHE A 215 24.16 5.29 -6.32
CA PHE A 215 24.61 6.40 -5.48
C PHE A 215 25.46 5.95 -4.29
N GLY A 216 25.77 4.66 -4.18
CA GLY A 216 26.72 4.11 -3.21
C GLY A 216 26.21 4.08 -1.77
N LEU A 217 24.89 4.14 -1.54
CA LEU A 217 24.35 4.10 -0.18
C LEU A 217 24.39 2.69 0.45
N ASP A 218 24.80 1.68 -0.27
CA ASP A 218 25.02 0.32 0.27
C ASP A 218 26.44 0.18 0.86
N ASP A 219 27.39 1.00 0.42
CA ASP A 219 28.79 1.02 0.89
C ASP A 219 29.08 2.34 1.65
N LEU A 220 28.55 2.44 2.86
CA LEU A 220 28.71 3.62 3.69
C LEU A 220 30.15 3.68 4.24
N ARG A 221 30.89 4.71 3.82
CA ARG A 221 32.27 4.93 4.25
C ARG A 221 32.42 5.66 5.61
N THR A 222 31.29 6.00 6.23
CA THR A 222 31.25 6.73 7.49
C THR A 222 30.14 6.21 8.37
N SER A 223 30.31 6.33 9.68
CA SER A 223 29.28 6.11 10.69
C SER A 223 28.61 7.43 11.15
N ASN A 224 28.98 8.56 10.56
CA ASN A 224 28.41 9.85 10.92
C ASN A 224 26.98 9.99 10.40
N THR A 225 26.03 10.02 11.31
CA THR A 225 24.58 10.09 11.01
C THR A 225 24.21 11.28 10.12
N SER A 226 24.83 12.45 10.36
CA SER A 226 24.54 13.66 9.58
C SER A 226 25.02 13.54 8.13
N THR A 227 26.18 12.92 7.91
CA THR A 227 26.72 12.66 6.57
C THR A 227 25.84 11.67 5.83
N ILE A 228 25.48 10.55 6.46
CA ILE A 228 24.60 9.52 5.86
C ILE A 228 23.22 10.09 5.51
N LYS A 229 22.68 10.94 6.39
CA LYS A 229 21.45 11.68 6.12
C LYS A 229 21.58 12.58 4.91
N ALA A 230 22.68 13.34 4.82
CA ALA A 230 22.94 14.23 3.68
C ALA A 230 23.07 13.44 2.37
N ASP A 231 23.81 12.32 2.36
CA ASP A 231 23.97 11.45 1.20
C ASP A 231 22.63 10.89 0.72
N LEU A 232 21.75 10.47 1.64
CA LEU A 232 20.41 9.98 1.29
C LEU A 232 19.56 11.07 0.64
N PHE A 233 19.61 12.31 1.16
CA PHE A 233 18.86 13.43 0.56
C PHE A 233 19.46 13.84 -0.79
N LEU A 234 20.79 13.82 -0.95
CA LEU A 234 21.46 14.07 -2.22
C LEU A 234 21.08 13.02 -3.27
N ALA A 235 20.96 11.75 -2.89
CA ALA A 235 20.47 10.70 -3.77
C ALA A 235 19.04 11.00 -4.26
N GLY A 236 18.15 11.46 -3.37
CA GLY A 236 16.82 11.92 -3.72
C GLY A 236 16.83 13.09 -4.71
N CYS A 237 17.64 14.13 -4.44
CA CYS A 237 17.81 15.28 -5.32
C CYS A 237 18.36 14.87 -6.70
N THR A 238 19.34 13.98 -6.74
CA THR A 238 19.94 13.46 -7.98
C THR A 238 18.91 12.73 -8.82
N GLN A 239 18.05 11.91 -8.20
CA GLN A 239 16.93 11.28 -8.93
C GLN A 239 15.99 12.32 -9.52
N LEU A 240 15.61 13.36 -8.78
CA LEU A 240 14.72 14.41 -9.26
C LEU A 240 15.34 15.22 -10.41
N ILE A 241 16.61 15.55 -10.33
CA ILE A 241 17.37 16.17 -11.43
C ILE A 241 17.36 15.27 -12.66
N GLY A 242 17.59 13.96 -12.46
CA GLY A 242 17.51 12.98 -13.54
C GLY A 242 16.13 12.92 -14.22
N VAL A 243 15.05 13.04 -13.45
CA VAL A 243 13.68 13.12 -14.00
C VAL A 243 13.48 14.37 -14.86
N ILE A 244 13.96 15.53 -14.38
CA ILE A 244 13.85 16.80 -15.10
C ILE A 244 14.65 16.73 -16.40
N LEU A 245 15.89 16.22 -16.35
CA LEU A 245 16.77 16.07 -17.49
C LEU A 245 16.18 15.12 -18.54
N ALA A 246 15.71 13.94 -18.13
CA ALA A 246 15.07 12.98 -19.00
C ALA A 246 13.84 13.55 -19.72
N LYS A 247 13.10 14.44 -19.04
CA LYS A 247 11.99 15.18 -19.65
C LYS A 247 12.49 16.23 -20.64
N ALA A 248 13.54 16.98 -20.30
CA ALA A 248 14.11 18.01 -21.15
C ALA A 248 14.64 17.47 -22.48
N ILE A 249 15.24 16.28 -22.48
CA ILE A 249 15.72 15.60 -23.70
C ILE A 249 14.65 14.72 -24.38
N ASN A 250 13.38 14.83 -23.98
CA ASN A 250 12.25 14.01 -24.47
C ASN A 250 12.45 12.48 -24.38
N GLN A 251 13.27 12.03 -23.45
CA GLN A 251 13.53 10.61 -23.18
C GLN A 251 13.07 10.19 -21.79
N THR A 252 11.81 10.43 -21.48
CA THR A 252 11.23 10.28 -20.14
C THR A 252 11.47 8.91 -19.49
N LYS A 253 11.64 7.83 -20.30
CA LYS A 253 11.92 6.49 -19.74
C LYS A 253 13.31 6.36 -19.13
N LEU A 254 14.26 7.24 -19.47
CA LEU A 254 15.65 7.17 -18.98
C LEU A 254 15.80 7.53 -17.51
N TYR A 255 14.82 8.22 -16.88
CA TYR A 255 14.89 8.50 -15.45
C TYR A 255 15.03 7.23 -14.58
N LYS A 256 14.68 6.07 -15.13
CA LYS A 256 14.80 4.76 -14.46
C LYS A 256 16.22 4.21 -14.44
N SER A 257 17.16 4.83 -15.16
CA SER A 257 18.55 4.39 -15.24
C SER A 257 19.49 5.58 -15.41
N ILE A 258 20.06 6.02 -14.31
CA ILE A 258 21.00 7.16 -14.28
C ILE A 258 22.16 6.95 -15.24
N ARG A 259 22.73 5.73 -15.32
CA ARG A 259 23.82 5.43 -16.24
C ARG A 259 23.44 5.68 -17.71
N LYS A 260 22.26 5.19 -18.13
CA LYS A 260 21.77 5.44 -19.50
C LYS A 260 21.44 6.91 -19.76
N LEU A 261 20.95 7.61 -18.74
CA LEU A 261 20.64 9.02 -18.83
C LEU A 261 21.92 9.84 -19.03
N VAL A 262 22.96 9.59 -18.25
CA VAL A 262 24.27 10.23 -18.38
C VAL A 262 24.84 9.98 -19.78
N SER A 263 24.84 8.72 -20.24
CA SER A 263 25.32 8.40 -21.60
C SER A 263 24.49 9.02 -22.74
N ALA A 264 23.27 9.43 -22.51
CA ALA A 264 22.43 10.08 -23.51
C ALA A 264 22.64 11.61 -23.57
N VAL A 265 23.34 12.19 -22.59
CA VAL A 265 23.58 13.62 -22.45
C VAL A 265 25.06 13.98 -22.70
N ALA A 266 25.96 12.99 -22.50
CA ALA A 266 27.38 13.11 -22.81
C ALA A 266 27.61 12.98 -24.32
#